data_1423fba014e5dd42bcac31ad230dffa2
#
_entry.id   1423fba014e5dd42bcac31ad230dffa2
#
_cell.length_a   1.000
_cell.length_b   1.000
_cell.length_c   1.000
_cell.angle_alpha   90.00
_cell.angle_beta   90.00
_cell.angle_gamma   90.00
#
_symmetry.space_group_name_H-M   'P 1'
#
loop_
_entity.id
_entity.type
_entity.pdbx_description
1 polymer ?
#
loop_
_entity_poly.entity_id
_entity_poly.type
_entity_poly.pdbx_seq_one_letter_code
_entity_poly.pdbx_strand_id
1 'polypeptide(L)'
;MKGINIFKLLFFFLVFNFSNAQSYYLYVASESDDTVSLLEFDGKEIKEKERISVGFYPTEIEGPHGITVDPNGKYWYVSLAHGNPYGKLIKYSTETNKVIDETTLGLFPASMQISKVTGFLYCVNFNLHGNMKPSTVSVVDAETMTEITQITTGSMPHGSRISSDGLKQYSVAMMSGELYEIDALSLKISRKLDLEDHSKMNHNNMKMGEMKHSTVKPTWVIPHPNQDVLYVAGNGSDEIIEVDIDKWDISKRIKTEKGPYNVEISPDGKYMVATLKSVAKTAVWELKSGDLIKTFDNSNSVPHGVAISSDSKYAFISVEGVGGEPGIVDVIDLENQILVDKVEIGKQAGGIAFWKKDI
;
A
#
# COMPACT_ATOMS: atom_id res chain seq x y z
N MET A 1 -41.30 -66.47 32.90
CA MET A 1 -40.52 -65.89 31.77
C MET A 1 -40.47 -64.40 31.99
N LYS A 2 -39.29 -63.88 32.39
CA LYS A 2 -39.09 -62.43 32.70
C LYS A 2 -38.44 -61.77 31.46
N GLY A 3 -39.15 -60.77 30.90
CA GLY A 3 -38.62 -59.97 29.77
C GLY A 3 -37.53 -59.02 30.21
N ILE A 4 -36.40 -59.05 29.49
CA ILE A 4 -35.29 -58.14 29.68
C ILE A 4 -35.52 -56.89 28.80
N ASN A 5 -35.74 -55.72 29.45
CA ASN A 5 -35.78 -54.44 28.77
C ASN A 5 -34.34 -53.96 28.48
N ILE A 6 -33.95 -53.92 27.23
CA ILE A 6 -32.67 -53.35 26.76
C ILE A 6 -32.88 -51.84 26.53
N PHE A 7 -32.39 -51.01 27.47
CA PHE A 7 -32.29 -49.55 27.31
C PHE A 7 -31.13 -49.27 26.32
N LYS A 8 -31.42 -48.84 25.10
CA LYS A 8 -30.43 -48.32 24.16
C LYS A 8 -30.06 -46.88 24.57
N LEU A 9 -28.88 -46.73 25.18
CA LEU A 9 -28.27 -45.45 25.48
C LEU A 9 -27.70 -44.87 24.14
N LEU A 10 -28.35 -43.84 23.62
CA LEU A 10 -27.82 -43.10 22.44
C LEU A 10 -26.75 -42.12 22.93
N PHE A 11 -25.48 -42.40 22.69
CA PHE A 11 -24.39 -41.47 22.94
C PHE A 11 -24.35 -40.47 21.78
N PHE A 12 -24.79 -39.23 22.03
CA PHE A 12 -24.59 -38.11 21.10
C PHE A 12 -23.14 -37.64 21.24
N PHE A 13 -22.29 -38.00 20.28
CA PHE A 13 -20.97 -37.38 20.15
C PHE A 13 -21.15 -35.97 19.62
N LEU A 14 -21.08 -34.95 20.48
CA LEU A 14 -20.87 -33.57 20.10
C LEU A 14 -19.43 -33.46 19.55
N VAL A 15 -19.27 -33.48 18.24
CA VAL A 15 -18.03 -33.09 17.58
C VAL A 15 -17.92 -31.58 17.72
N PHE A 16 -17.17 -31.11 18.71
CA PHE A 16 -16.71 -29.72 18.75
C PHE A 16 -15.69 -29.58 17.60
N ASN A 17 -16.13 -29.02 16.49
CA ASN A 17 -15.22 -28.45 15.54
C ASN A 17 -14.56 -27.24 16.20
N PHE A 18 -13.37 -27.41 16.75
CA PHE A 18 -12.48 -26.29 17.04
C PHE A 18 -12.06 -25.73 15.69
N SER A 19 -12.83 -24.80 15.16
CA SER A 19 -12.35 -23.89 14.15
C SER A 19 -11.23 -23.09 14.81
N ASN A 20 -9.98 -23.38 14.48
CA ASN A 20 -8.89 -22.50 14.86
C ASN A 20 -9.26 -21.13 14.28
N ALA A 21 -9.51 -20.15 15.13
CA ALA A 21 -9.79 -18.80 14.71
C ALA A 21 -8.52 -18.28 14.01
N GLN A 22 -8.64 -17.98 12.74
CA GLN A 22 -7.54 -17.39 11.98
C GLN A 22 -7.50 -15.90 12.31
N SER A 23 -6.34 -15.39 12.70
CA SER A 23 -6.13 -13.96 12.96
C SER A 23 -5.18 -13.36 11.93
N TYR A 24 -5.50 -12.16 11.49
CA TYR A 24 -4.75 -11.37 10.50
C TYR A 24 -4.24 -10.12 11.20
N TYR A 25 -2.95 -9.82 11.03
CA TYR A 25 -2.31 -8.69 11.68
C TYR A 25 -1.77 -7.71 10.64
N LEU A 26 -1.93 -6.43 10.92
CA LEU A 26 -1.48 -5.36 10.04
C LEU A 26 -1.08 -4.11 10.84
N TYR A 27 -0.20 -3.31 10.25
CA TYR A 27 0.20 -2.00 10.78
C TYR A 27 -0.37 -0.89 9.91
N VAL A 28 -0.85 0.20 10.55
CA VAL A 28 -1.41 1.35 9.87
C VAL A 28 -0.85 2.64 10.46
N ALA A 29 -0.31 3.50 9.62
CA ALA A 29 0.23 4.79 10.00
C ALA A 29 -0.87 5.85 10.06
N SER A 30 -0.88 6.65 11.13
CA SER A 30 -1.79 7.78 11.37
C SER A 30 -0.98 9.07 11.40
N GLU A 31 -0.93 9.77 10.25
CA GLU A 31 0.00 10.85 9.96
C GLU A 31 -0.17 12.05 10.90
N SER A 32 -1.42 12.44 11.21
CA SER A 32 -1.71 13.61 12.06
C SER A 32 -1.62 13.36 13.56
N ASP A 33 -1.43 12.12 14.00
CA ASP A 33 -1.34 11.76 15.42
C ASP A 33 0.04 11.19 15.82
N ASP A 34 1.00 11.12 14.88
CA ASP A 34 2.33 10.50 15.08
C ASP A 34 2.26 9.11 15.70
N THR A 35 1.30 8.29 15.22
CA THR A 35 1.10 6.93 15.72
C THR A 35 1.05 5.90 14.60
N VAL A 36 1.35 4.66 14.97
CA VAL A 36 1.10 3.47 14.16
C VAL A 36 0.22 2.53 14.97
N SER A 37 -0.90 2.09 14.38
CA SER A 37 -1.80 1.12 14.98
C SER A 37 -1.44 -0.29 14.55
N LEU A 38 -1.23 -1.21 15.51
CA LEU A 38 -1.23 -2.64 15.27
C LEU A 38 -2.67 -3.14 15.38
N LEU A 39 -3.21 -3.70 14.32
CA LEU A 39 -4.57 -4.22 14.24
C LEU A 39 -4.57 -5.74 14.16
N GLU A 40 -5.62 -6.35 14.72
CA GLU A 40 -5.95 -7.77 14.60
C GLU A 40 -7.38 -7.91 14.04
N PHE A 41 -7.53 -8.74 13.02
CA PHE A 41 -8.82 -9.15 12.48
C PHE A 41 -8.99 -10.66 12.61
N ASP A 42 -10.06 -11.13 13.29
CA ASP A 42 -10.30 -12.55 13.58
C ASP A 42 -11.17 -13.26 12.55
N GLY A 43 -11.39 -12.63 11.39
CA GLY A 43 -12.31 -13.09 10.35
C GLY A 43 -13.74 -12.57 10.48
N LYS A 44 -14.05 -11.81 11.55
CA LYS A 44 -15.36 -11.20 11.80
C LYS A 44 -15.26 -9.77 12.32
N GLU A 45 -14.36 -9.52 13.24
CA GLU A 45 -14.18 -8.25 13.94
C GLU A 45 -12.72 -7.80 13.85
N ILE A 46 -12.49 -6.52 13.51
CA ILE A 46 -11.17 -5.90 13.53
C ILE A 46 -11.01 -5.02 14.77
N LYS A 47 -9.84 -5.13 15.44
CA LYS A 47 -9.55 -4.40 16.69
C LYS A 47 -8.16 -3.78 16.66
N GLU A 48 -8.03 -2.59 17.23
CA GLU A 48 -6.73 -2.02 17.55
C GLU A 48 -6.18 -2.73 18.80
N LYS A 49 -5.07 -3.45 18.62
CA LYS A 49 -4.37 -4.16 19.70
C LYS A 49 -3.43 -3.25 20.45
N GLU A 50 -2.77 -2.37 19.73
CA GLU A 50 -1.79 -1.45 20.26
C GLU A 50 -1.72 -0.20 19.39
N ARG A 51 -1.59 0.97 20.02
CA ARG A 51 -1.27 2.24 19.37
C ARG A 51 0.12 2.66 19.79
N ILE A 52 1.03 2.67 18.83
CA ILE A 52 2.46 2.88 19.02
C ILE A 52 2.76 4.33 18.67
N SER A 53 3.28 5.12 19.62
CA SER A 53 3.79 6.46 19.33
C SER A 53 5.12 6.35 18.59
N VAL A 54 5.23 7.05 17.46
CA VAL A 54 6.42 7.03 16.59
C VAL A 54 7.08 8.38 16.44
N GLY A 55 6.44 9.48 16.86
CA GLY A 55 7.01 10.82 16.89
C GLY A 55 8.04 10.98 18.03
N PHE A 56 9.08 11.79 17.78
CA PHE A 56 10.15 12.12 18.73
C PHE A 56 9.93 13.43 19.43
N TYR A 57 9.28 14.40 18.76
CA TYR A 57 9.10 15.76 19.24
C TYR A 57 7.68 16.03 19.72
N PRO A 58 7.47 16.35 21.01
CA PRO A 58 6.10 16.50 21.56
C PRO A 58 5.30 17.67 20.99
N THR A 59 5.95 18.59 20.28
CA THR A 59 5.35 19.85 19.78
C THR A 59 5.26 19.90 18.26
N GLU A 60 5.74 18.89 17.57
CA GLU A 60 5.78 18.82 16.11
C GLU A 60 5.09 17.55 15.64
N ILE A 61 4.37 17.61 14.53
CA ILE A 61 3.85 16.42 13.85
C ILE A 61 4.91 15.99 12.83
N GLU A 62 5.50 14.82 13.05
CA GLU A 62 6.54 14.27 12.19
C GLU A 62 5.98 13.42 11.05
N GLY A 63 4.69 13.03 11.16
CA GLY A 63 3.87 12.44 10.12
C GLY A 63 4.35 11.07 9.63
N PRO A 64 4.02 9.98 10.34
CA PRO A 64 4.25 8.64 9.81
C PRO A 64 3.41 8.43 8.55
N HIS A 65 4.07 8.18 7.39
CA HIS A 65 3.39 8.13 6.10
C HIS A 65 3.48 6.75 5.42
N GLY A 66 4.67 6.34 5.00
CA GLY A 66 4.90 5.02 4.42
C GLY A 66 5.19 3.97 5.48
N ILE A 67 4.71 2.75 5.28
CA ILE A 67 4.96 1.62 6.18
C ILE A 67 5.19 0.34 5.40
N THR A 68 6.08 -0.52 5.87
CA THR A 68 6.31 -1.86 5.32
C THR A 68 6.75 -2.83 6.40
N VAL A 69 6.55 -4.12 6.17
CA VAL A 69 7.07 -5.20 7.02
C VAL A 69 8.14 -5.94 6.23
N ASP A 70 9.21 -6.36 6.90
CA ASP A 70 10.27 -7.12 6.25
C ASP A 70 9.76 -8.50 5.78
N PRO A 71 10.38 -9.10 4.75
CA PRO A 71 9.93 -10.38 4.19
C PRO A 71 9.91 -11.55 5.19
N ASN A 72 10.65 -11.44 6.31
CA ASN A 72 10.70 -12.46 7.36
C ASN A 72 9.69 -12.18 8.50
N GLY A 73 9.00 -11.03 8.46
CA GLY A 73 8.02 -10.62 9.45
C GLY A 73 8.61 -10.26 10.83
N LYS A 74 9.93 -10.02 10.94
CA LYS A 74 10.63 -9.71 12.20
C LYS A 74 10.68 -8.23 12.52
N TYR A 75 10.64 -7.39 11.50
CA TYR A 75 10.74 -5.94 11.62
C TYR A 75 9.66 -5.26 10.79
N TRP A 76 9.22 -4.11 11.26
CA TRP A 76 8.44 -3.19 10.46
C TRP A 76 9.14 -1.83 10.40
N TYR A 77 8.89 -1.10 9.34
CA TYR A 77 9.55 0.16 9.02
C TYR A 77 8.51 1.21 8.73
N VAL A 78 8.74 2.43 9.22
CA VAL A 78 7.88 3.58 8.96
C VAL A 78 8.71 4.79 8.57
N SER A 79 8.24 5.55 7.58
CA SER A 79 8.82 6.87 7.27
C SER A 79 8.12 7.95 8.09
N LEU A 80 8.90 8.85 8.68
CA LEU A 80 8.40 10.11 9.23
C LEU A 80 8.63 11.19 8.17
N ALA A 81 7.54 11.67 7.57
CA ALA A 81 7.57 12.43 6.31
C ALA A 81 7.83 13.93 6.51
N HIS A 82 7.35 14.52 7.61
CA HIS A 82 7.38 15.97 7.84
C HIS A 82 8.66 16.50 8.49
N GLY A 83 9.70 15.68 8.59
CA GLY A 83 11.00 16.09 9.14
C GLY A 83 11.56 17.33 8.44
N ASN A 84 12.15 18.24 9.20
CA ASN A 84 12.71 19.49 8.68
C ASN A 84 14.23 19.52 8.88
N PRO A 85 15.05 19.56 7.80
CA PRO A 85 14.66 19.57 6.38
C PRO A 85 14.36 18.19 5.80
N TYR A 86 14.79 17.11 6.46
CA TYR A 86 14.73 15.74 5.95
C TYR A 86 13.86 14.85 6.83
N GLY A 87 13.20 13.89 6.22
CA GLY A 87 12.45 12.89 6.93
C GLY A 87 13.34 11.75 7.42
N LYS A 88 12.74 10.82 8.16
CA LYS A 88 13.41 9.66 8.73
C LYS A 88 12.77 8.35 8.28
N LEU A 89 13.55 7.29 8.32
CA LEU A 89 13.10 5.92 8.28
C LEU A 89 13.44 5.27 9.61
N ILE A 90 12.46 4.65 10.26
CA ILE A 90 12.65 4.01 11.56
C ILE A 90 12.31 2.53 11.44
N LYS A 91 13.16 1.70 12.02
CA LYS A 91 13.02 0.24 12.12
C LYS A 91 12.55 -0.16 13.50
N TYR A 92 11.50 -0.96 13.55
CA TYR A 92 10.93 -1.50 14.79
C TYR A 92 10.95 -3.03 14.79
N SER A 93 11.04 -3.63 15.98
CA SER A 93 10.79 -5.06 16.17
C SER A 93 9.30 -5.36 16.12
N THR A 94 8.85 -6.37 15.37
CA THR A 94 7.45 -6.84 15.41
C THR A 94 7.09 -7.56 16.71
N GLU A 95 8.09 -8.10 17.43
CA GLU A 95 7.87 -8.80 18.70
C GLU A 95 7.55 -7.83 19.86
N THR A 96 8.21 -6.67 19.87
CA THR A 96 8.15 -5.74 21.02
C THR A 96 7.59 -4.37 20.67
N ASN A 97 7.41 -4.05 19.40
CA ASN A 97 7.06 -2.74 18.85
C ASN A 97 7.99 -1.61 19.32
N LYS A 98 9.25 -1.95 19.63
CA LYS A 98 10.27 -0.97 20.03
C LYS A 98 11.20 -0.64 18.88
N VAL A 99 11.69 0.59 18.87
CA VAL A 99 12.72 1.06 17.94
C VAL A 99 13.98 0.19 18.04
N ILE A 100 14.48 -0.24 16.90
CA ILE A 100 15.74 -0.97 16.74
C ILE A 100 16.81 -0.03 16.21
N ASP A 101 16.47 0.77 15.16
CA ASP A 101 17.43 1.66 14.50
C ASP A 101 16.70 2.71 13.67
N GLU A 102 17.40 3.75 13.21
CA GLU A 102 16.86 4.79 12.35
C GLU A 102 17.90 5.32 11.36
N THR A 103 17.43 5.90 10.25
CA THR A 103 18.28 6.64 9.30
C THR A 103 17.54 7.86 8.75
N THR A 104 18.30 8.88 8.36
CA THR A 104 17.75 10.06 7.67
C THR A 104 17.65 9.75 6.19
N LEU A 105 16.52 10.13 5.57
CA LEU A 105 16.28 10.00 4.13
C LEU A 105 16.18 11.40 3.47
N GLY A 106 15.62 11.45 2.26
CA GLY A 106 15.37 12.69 1.55
C GLY A 106 14.17 13.47 2.09
N LEU A 107 13.64 14.36 1.26
CA LEU A 107 12.51 15.23 1.60
C LEU A 107 11.19 14.45 1.46
N PHE A 108 10.42 14.40 2.52
CA PHE A 108 9.12 13.72 2.61
C PHE A 108 9.19 12.26 2.13
N PRO A 109 9.91 11.37 2.85
CA PRO A 109 9.92 9.95 2.52
C PRO A 109 8.51 9.37 2.67
N ALA A 110 8.05 8.64 1.64
CA ALA A 110 6.69 8.14 1.55
C ALA A 110 6.66 6.60 1.41
N SER A 111 6.07 6.07 0.34
CA SER A 111 5.90 4.63 0.21
C SER A 111 7.23 3.89 0.04
N MET A 112 7.27 2.66 0.53
CA MET A 112 8.46 1.83 0.54
C MET A 112 8.15 0.35 0.44
N GLN A 113 9.14 -0.43 0.03
CA GLN A 113 9.12 -1.89 0.09
C GLN A 113 10.55 -2.43 0.16
N ILE A 114 10.72 -3.67 0.69
CA ILE A 114 12.00 -4.35 0.84
C ILE A 114 12.10 -5.48 -0.17
N SER A 115 13.21 -5.54 -0.91
CA SER A 115 13.51 -6.70 -1.75
C SER A 115 13.94 -7.89 -0.88
N LYS A 116 13.22 -9.00 -1.01
CA LYS A 116 13.56 -10.27 -0.35
C LYS A 116 14.90 -10.88 -0.81
N VAL A 117 15.42 -10.43 -1.97
CA VAL A 117 16.64 -10.95 -2.59
C VAL A 117 17.86 -10.17 -2.18
N THR A 118 17.78 -8.83 -2.22
CA THR A 118 18.93 -7.96 -1.88
C THR A 118 18.94 -7.49 -0.45
N GLY A 119 17.81 -7.56 0.27
CA GLY A 119 17.67 -6.95 1.60
C GLY A 119 17.55 -5.43 1.57
N PHE A 120 17.57 -4.81 0.39
CA PHE A 120 17.46 -3.36 0.27
C PHE A 120 16.00 -2.89 0.35
N LEU A 121 15.80 -1.85 1.17
CA LEU A 121 14.57 -1.10 1.25
C LEU A 121 14.64 0.08 0.28
N TYR A 122 13.61 0.23 -0.55
CA TYR A 122 13.45 1.34 -1.49
C TYR A 122 12.34 2.25 -0.98
N CYS A 123 12.68 3.49 -0.65
CA CYS A 123 11.73 4.50 -0.17
C CYS A 123 11.73 5.71 -1.10
N VAL A 124 10.57 6.09 -1.61
CA VAL A 124 10.45 7.31 -2.43
C VAL A 124 10.51 8.54 -1.55
N ASN A 125 11.25 9.55 -1.96
CA ASN A 125 11.27 10.88 -1.36
C ASN A 125 10.27 11.76 -2.13
N PHE A 126 9.03 11.80 -1.68
CA PHE A 126 7.90 12.43 -2.39
C PHE A 126 8.08 13.94 -2.58
N ASN A 127 8.80 14.59 -1.66
CA ASN A 127 9.10 16.01 -1.71
C ASN A 127 7.83 16.89 -1.86
N LEU A 128 6.78 16.57 -1.12
CA LEU A 128 5.45 17.18 -1.22
C LEU A 128 5.49 18.70 -1.15
N HIS A 129 6.34 19.27 -0.29
CA HIS A 129 6.47 20.71 -0.05
C HIS A 129 7.58 21.38 -0.88
N GLY A 130 8.18 20.63 -1.81
CA GLY A 130 9.28 21.12 -2.65
C GLY A 130 8.83 21.85 -3.92
N ASN A 131 9.81 22.26 -4.72
CA ASN A 131 9.63 23.12 -5.89
C ASN A 131 9.27 22.35 -7.17
N MET A 132 8.58 21.21 -7.12
CA MET A 132 8.23 20.36 -8.26
C MET A 132 9.46 19.93 -9.10
N LYS A 133 10.62 19.87 -8.47
CA LYS A 133 11.86 19.39 -9.09
C LYS A 133 11.91 17.85 -9.05
N PRO A 134 12.69 17.20 -9.93
CA PRO A 134 13.02 15.79 -9.78
C PRO A 134 13.47 15.48 -8.36
N SER A 135 12.93 14.39 -7.79
CA SER A 135 13.29 13.90 -6.48
C SER A 135 13.90 12.50 -6.60
N THR A 136 13.97 11.75 -5.52
CA THR A 136 14.76 10.53 -5.47
C THR A 136 14.00 9.34 -4.89
N VAL A 137 14.55 8.15 -5.13
CA VAL A 137 14.28 6.93 -4.38
C VAL A 137 15.52 6.64 -3.54
N SER A 138 15.39 6.66 -2.22
CA SER A 138 16.43 6.22 -1.29
C SER A 138 16.52 4.70 -1.28
N VAL A 139 17.73 4.16 -1.34
CA VAL A 139 18.04 2.74 -1.20
C VAL A 139 18.77 2.54 0.11
N VAL A 140 18.15 1.80 1.01
CA VAL A 140 18.66 1.56 2.37
C VAL A 140 18.94 0.08 2.55
N ASP A 141 20.10 -0.27 3.07
CA ASP A 141 20.35 -1.61 3.61
C ASP A 141 19.47 -1.79 4.86
N ALA A 142 18.47 -2.65 4.78
CA ALA A 142 17.48 -2.83 5.85
C ALA A 142 18.06 -3.54 7.09
N GLU A 143 19.21 -4.21 6.98
CA GLU A 143 19.91 -4.83 8.12
C GLU A 143 20.63 -3.76 8.93
N THR A 144 21.45 -2.93 8.27
CA THR A 144 22.34 -1.95 8.91
C THR A 144 21.74 -0.55 9.01
N MET A 145 20.54 -0.32 8.45
CA MET A 145 19.90 0.99 8.35
C MET A 145 20.77 2.07 7.69
N THR A 146 21.67 1.65 6.79
CA THR A 146 22.55 2.55 6.06
C THR A 146 21.96 2.91 4.71
N GLU A 147 21.77 4.21 4.43
CA GLU A 147 21.40 4.67 3.08
C GLU A 147 22.60 4.47 2.14
N ILE A 148 22.43 3.58 1.16
CA ILE A 148 23.46 3.22 0.17
C ILE A 148 23.57 4.29 -0.91
N THR A 149 22.42 4.75 -1.42
CA THR A 149 22.35 5.74 -2.49
C THR A 149 20.96 6.35 -2.59
N GLN A 150 20.86 7.47 -3.31
CA GLN A 150 19.61 8.04 -3.77
C GLN A 150 19.60 8.04 -5.30
N ILE A 151 18.56 7.47 -5.89
CA ILE A 151 18.38 7.36 -7.34
C ILE A 151 17.42 8.46 -7.79
N THR A 152 17.89 9.41 -8.58
CA THR A 152 17.05 10.51 -9.06
C THR A 152 16.01 9.97 -10.04
N THR A 153 14.73 10.27 -9.79
CA THR A 153 13.58 9.97 -10.65
C THR A 153 12.88 11.28 -11.06
N GLY A 154 11.58 11.23 -11.38
CA GLY A 154 10.81 12.42 -11.73
C GLY A 154 10.36 13.26 -10.54
N SER A 155 9.48 14.21 -10.81
CA SER A 155 8.93 15.10 -9.79
C SER A 155 7.81 14.43 -9.00
N MET A 156 7.89 14.51 -7.67
CA MET A 156 6.95 13.90 -6.72
C MET A 156 6.80 12.38 -6.94
N PRO A 157 7.87 11.58 -6.76
CA PRO A 157 7.75 10.12 -6.77
C PRO A 157 6.88 9.66 -5.58
N HIS A 158 5.86 8.80 -5.82
CA HIS A 158 4.90 8.43 -4.78
C HIS A 158 4.80 6.92 -4.57
N GLY A 159 4.44 6.15 -5.59
CA GLY A 159 4.35 4.69 -5.50
C GLY A 159 5.72 4.01 -5.61
N SER A 160 5.99 3.00 -4.76
CA SER A 160 7.21 2.20 -4.77
C SER A 160 6.86 0.73 -4.53
N ARG A 161 7.15 -0.15 -5.47
CA ARG A 161 6.92 -1.60 -5.36
C ARG A 161 8.06 -2.40 -5.97
N ILE A 162 8.29 -3.57 -5.39
CA ILE A 162 9.31 -4.53 -5.84
C ILE A 162 8.64 -5.61 -6.70
N SER A 163 9.32 -6.05 -7.76
CA SER A 163 8.89 -7.20 -8.56
C SER A 163 8.81 -8.49 -7.74
N SER A 164 8.02 -9.45 -8.18
CA SER A 164 7.83 -10.73 -7.48
C SER A 164 9.14 -11.53 -7.33
N ASP A 165 10.08 -11.38 -8.27
CA ASP A 165 11.43 -11.98 -8.18
C ASP A 165 12.40 -11.20 -7.27
N GLY A 166 12.05 -9.96 -6.87
CA GLY A 166 12.86 -9.12 -6.01
C GLY A 166 14.00 -8.37 -6.71
N LEU A 167 14.11 -8.45 -8.03
CA LEU A 167 15.24 -7.93 -8.80
C LEU A 167 14.96 -6.57 -9.47
N LYS A 168 13.72 -6.09 -9.43
CA LYS A 168 13.32 -4.79 -9.97
C LYS A 168 12.53 -4.00 -8.93
N GLN A 169 12.75 -2.70 -8.90
CA GLN A 169 11.90 -1.76 -8.19
C GLN A 169 11.19 -0.88 -9.22
N TYR A 170 9.88 -0.70 -9.03
CA TYR A 170 9.06 0.17 -9.85
C TYR A 170 8.66 1.40 -9.05
N SER A 171 8.76 2.57 -9.67
CA SER A 171 8.37 3.84 -9.05
C SER A 171 7.66 4.73 -10.07
N VAL A 172 6.63 5.44 -9.62
CA VAL A 172 5.91 6.43 -10.42
C VAL A 172 6.14 7.83 -9.89
N ALA A 173 6.30 8.80 -10.79
CA ALA A 173 6.48 10.21 -10.46
C ALA A 173 5.23 11.00 -10.84
N MET A 174 4.47 11.44 -9.83
CA MET A 174 3.13 12.00 -9.96
C MET A 174 3.07 13.23 -10.87
N MET A 175 4.00 14.16 -10.70
CA MET A 175 3.94 15.43 -11.42
C MET A 175 4.65 15.42 -12.76
N SER A 176 5.59 14.51 -13.00
CA SER A 176 6.21 14.31 -14.30
C SER A 176 5.50 13.25 -15.17
N GLY A 177 4.59 12.44 -14.62
CA GLY A 177 3.80 11.47 -15.38
C GLY A 177 4.56 10.24 -15.84
N GLU A 178 5.60 9.85 -15.12
CA GLU A 178 6.54 8.83 -15.55
C GLU A 178 6.53 7.60 -14.64
N LEU A 179 6.74 6.42 -15.24
CA LEU A 179 7.04 5.15 -14.58
C LEU A 179 8.52 4.83 -14.78
N TYR A 180 9.19 4.42 -13.71
CA TYR A 180 10.58 4.02 -13.68
C TYR A 180 10.72 2.57 -13.27
N GLU A 181 11.63 1.85 -13.93
CA GLU A 181 12.16 0.57 -13.45
C GLU A 181 13.61 0.77 -13.02
N ILE A 182 13.90 0.36 -11.79
CA ILE A 182 15.24 0.38 -11.20
C ILE A 182 15.72 -1.05 -11.06
N ASP A 183 16.91 -1.35 -11.54
CA ASP A 183 17.55 -2.65 -11.35
C ASP A 183 18.11 -2.76 -9.95
N ALA A 184 17.67 -3.77 -9.19
CA ALA A 184 17.97 -3.91 -7.77
C ALA A 184 19.40 -4.34 -7.45
N LEU A 185 20.16 -4.81 -8.44
CA LEU A 185 21.57 -5.19 -8.27
C LEU A 185 22.52 -4.05 -8.62
N SER A 186 22.27 -3.37 -9.74
CA SER A 186 23.11 -2.25 -10.17
C SER A 186 22.71 -0.90 -9.56
N LEU A 187 21.53 -0.81 -8.95
CA LEU A 187 20.94 0.41 -8.37
C LEU A 187 20.85 1.56 -9.39
N LYS A 188 20.47 1.22 -10.62
CA LYS A 188 20.32 2.17 -11.72
C LYS A 188 18.95 2.04 -12.37
N ILE A 189 18.45 3.15 -12.91
CA ILE A 189 17.27 3.15 -13.77
C ILE A 189 17.61 2.32 -15.02
N SER A 190 16.86 1.23 -15.23
CA SER A 190 16.97 0.39 -16.43
C SER A 190 16.04 0.87 -17.53
N ARG A 191 14.82 1.30 -17.18
CA ARG A 191 13.82 1.76 -18.13
C ARG A 191 12.97 2.89 -17.55
N LYS A 192 12.42 3.71 -18.47
CA LYS A 192 11.48 4.78 -18.16
C LYS A 192 10.35 4.79 -19.19
N LEU A 193 9.11 5.00 -18.76
CA LEU A 193 7.93 5.12 -19.60
C LEU A 193 7.17 6.40 -19.28
N ASP A 194 6.82 7.18 -20.30
CA ASP A 194 5.87 8.30 -20.21
C ASP A 194 4.44 7.73 -20.22
N LEU A 195 3.66 8.03 -19.20
CA LEU A 195 2.30 7.52 -19.03
C LEU A 195 1.23 8.42 -19.66
N GLU A 196 1.62 9.55 -20.22
CA GLU A 196 0.68 10.49 -20.83
C GLU A 196 -0.03 9.91 -22.07
N ASP A 197 -1.26 10.32 -22.29
CA ASP A 197 -1.99 10.02 -23.51
C ASP A 197 -1.76 11.13 -24.53
N HIS A 198 -0.71 11.01 -25.32
CA HIS A 198 -0.33 12.00 -26.32
C HIS A 198 -1.40 12.23 -27.42
N SER A 199 -2.34 11.31 -27.59
CA SER A 199 -3.44 11.46 -28.56
C SER A 199 -4.45 12.56 -28.16
N LYS A 200 -4.50 12.87 -26.86
CA LYS A 200 -5.40 13.89 -26.29
C LYS A 200 -4.74 15.26 -26.12
N MET A 201 -3.45 15.38 -26.39
CA MET A 201 -2.71 16.63 -26.20
C MET A 201 -3.02 17.63 -27.31
N ASN A 202 -3.55 18.77 -26.92
CA ASN A 202 -3.75 19.89 -27.83
C ASN A 202 -2.47 20.73 -27.90
N HIS A 203 -1.64 20.51 -28.94
CA HIS A 203 -0.32 21.13 -29.10
C HIS A 203 -0.35 22.67 -29.31
N ASN A 204 -1.54 23.26 -29.44
CA ASN A 204 -1.65 24.69 -29.81
C ASN A 204 -1.54 25.66 -28.62
N ASN A 205 -1.43 25.23 -27.36
CA ASN A 205 -1.45 26.11 -26.18
C ASN A 205 -0.19 26.05 -25.30
N MET A 206 0.91 25.45 -25.74
CA MET A 206 2.13 25.43 -24.94
C MET A 206 2.90 26.75 -25.07
N LYS A 207 2.95 27.55 -23.99
CA LYS A 207 3.92 28.63 -23.87
C LYS A 207 5.30 28.05 -23.61
N MET A 208 6.28 28.53 -24.37
CA MET A 208 7.69 28.14 -24.19
C MET A 208 8.14 28.55 -22.77
N GLY A 209 8.50 27.57 -21.91
CA GLY A 209 9.02 27.79 -20.56
C GLY A 209 8.11 27.35 -19.40
N GLU A 210 6.87 26.90 -19.63
CA GLU A 210 6.04 26.31 -18.58
C GLU A 210 6.44 24.84 -18.38
N MET A 211 6.72 24.46 -17.12
CA MET A 211 6.89 23.04 -16.76
C MET A 211 5.57 22.31 -17.03
N LYS A 212 5.63 21.29 -17.91
CA LYS A 212 4.48 20.46 -18.23
C LYS A 212 4.14 19.58 -17.00
N HIS A 213 3.04 19.88 -16.33
CA HIS A 213 2.52 19.01 -15.29
C HIS A 213 1.78 17.84 -15.93
N SER A 214 1.96 16.64 -15.35
CA SER A 214 1.26 15.45 -15.78
C SER A 214 -0.25 15.60 -15.67
N THR A 215 -0.98 15.15 -16.70
CA THR A 215 -2.44 15.00 -16.67
C THR A 215 -2.85 13.68 -16.06
N VAL A 216 -2.00 12.65 -16.15
CA VAL A 216 -2.21 11.32 -15.58
C VAL A 216 -2.04 11.34 -14.05
N LYS A 217 -1.03 12.07 -13.55
CA LYS A 217 -0.67 12.13 -12.13
C LYS A 217 -0.62 10.74 -11.49
N PRO A 218 0.27 9.84 -11.93
CA PRO A 218 0.34 8.49 -11.40
C PRO A 218 0.73 8.52 -9.92
N THR A 219 -0.06 7.86 -9.07
CA THR A 219 0.15 7.84 -7.61
C THR A 219 0.65 6.50 -7.08
N TRP A 220 0.35 5.41 -7.77
CA TRP A 220 0.72 4.07 -7.34
C TRP A 220 1.09 3.16 -8.49
N VAL A 221 1.92 2.16 -8.22
CA VAL A 221 2.26 1.09 -9.15
C VAL A 221 2.32 -0.24 -8.40
N ILE A 222 1.82 -1.31 -8.99
CA ILE A 222 1.89 -2.66 -8.45
C ILE A 222 2.20 -3.66 -9.56
N PRO A 223 3.22 -4.53 -9.43
CA PRO A 223 3.41 -5.66 -10.33
C PRO A 223 2.39 -6.76 -10.06
N HIS A 224 1.90 -7.39 -11.12
CA HIS A 224 1.10 -8.60 -10.98
C HIS A 224 1.98 -9.74 -10.42
N PRO A 225 1.50 -10.54 -9.43
CA PRO A 225 2.34 -11.54 -8.77
C PRO A 225 2.86 -12.66 -9.70
N ASN A 226 2.14 -12.97 -10.78
CA ASN A 226 2.38 -14.13 -11.64
C ASN A 226 2.39 -13.83 -13.15
N GLN A 227 2.33 -12.56 -13.56
CA GLN A 227 2.33 -12.12 -14.96
C GLN A 227 3.26 -10.93 -15.15
N ASP A 228 3.78 -10.75 -16.35
CA ASP A 228 4.68 -9.64 -16.69
C ASP A 228 3.90 -8.36 -17.02
N VAL A 229 3.13 -7.90 -16.02
CA VAL A 229 2.22 -6.76 -16.10
C VAL A 229 2.36 -5.90 -14.85
N LEU A 230 2.33 -4.57 -15.03
CA LEU A 230 2.16 -3.58 -13.96
C LEU A 230 0.79 -2.92 -14.06
N TYR A 231 0.24 -2.54 -12.92
CA TYR A 231 -0.93 -1.67 -12.84
C TYR A 231 -0.56 -0.36 -12.16
N VAL A 232 -0.93 0.76 -12.78
CA VAL A 232 -0.63 2.11 -12.31
C VAL A 232 -1.91 2.87 -12.07
N ALA A 233 -2.07 3.46 -10.88
CA ALA A 233 -3.20 4.33 -10.56
C ALA A 233 -2.95 5.73 -11.16
N GLY A 234 -3.69 6.09 -12.20
CA GLY A 234 -3.68 7.41 -12.84
C GLY A 234 -4.69 8.35 -12.19
N ASN A 235 -4.31 8.92 -11.05
CA ASN A 235 -5.21 9.75 -10.21
C ASN A 235 -5.81 10.94 -10.95
N GLY A 236 -5.02 11.59 -11.81
CA GLY A 236 -5.47 12.76 -12.58
C GLY A 236 -6.29 12.42 -13.83
N SER A 237 -6.17 11.19 -14.34
CA SER A 237 -6.87 10.74 -15.57
C SER A 237 -8.05 9.81 -15.30
N ASP A 238 -8.35 9.51 -14.04
CA ASP A 238 -9.46 8.65 -13.61
C ASP A 238 -9.39 7.26 -14.28
N GLU A 239 -8.21 6.61 -14.21
CA GLU A 239 -7.98 5.31 -14.83
C GLU A 239 -6.93 4.48 -14.09
N ILE A 240 -6.98 3.16 -14.23
CA ILE A 240 -5.87 2.25 -13.97
C ILE A 240 -5.20 1.95 -15.31
N ILE A 241 -3.89 2.14 -15.38
CA ILE A 241 -3.08 1.92 -16.58
C ILE A 241 -2.36 0.58 -16.42
N GLU A 242 -2.59 -0.31 -17.39
CA GLU A 242 -1.90 -1.59 -17.48
C GLU A 242 -0.69 -1.43 -18.40
N VAL A 243 0.48 -1.87 -17.92
CA VAL A 243 1.76 -1.80 -18.66
C VAL A 243 2.31 -3.21 -18.84
N ASP A 244 2.57 -3.58 -20.08
CA ASP A 244 3.26 -4.82 -20.45
C ASP A 244 4.76 -4.65 -20.13
N ILE A 245 5.30 -5.46 -19.21
CA ILE A 245 6.68 -5.35 -18.74
C ILE A 245 7.69 -5.72 -19.85
N ASP A 246 7.37 -6.72 -20.67
CA ASP A 246 8.28 -7.17 -21.72
C ASP A 246 8.43 -6.13 -22.83
N LYS A 247 7.31 -5.59 -23.29
CA LYS A 247 7.29 -4.54 -24.31
C LYS A 247 7.66 -3.17 -23.77
N TRP A 248 7.50 -2.98 -22.46
CA TRP A 248 7.65 -1.72 -21.76
C TRP A 248 6.78 -0.61 -22.38
N ASP A 249 5.50 -0.96 -22.55
CA ASP A 249 4.49 -0.09 -23.17
C ASP A 249 3.12 -0.26 -22.51
N ILE A 250 2.27 0.73 -22.70
CA ILE A 250 0.90 0.71 -22.18
C ILE A 250 0.07 -0.28 -23.00
N SER A 251 -0.44 -1.34 -22.37
CA SER A 251 -1.29 -2.33 -23.01
C SER A 251 -2.77 -1.97 -22.93
N LYS A 252 -3.19 -1.33 -21.82
CA LYS A 252 -4.61 -1.02 -21.60
C LYS A 252 -4.78 0.18 -20.66
N ARG A 253 -5.90 0.91 -20.83
CA ARG A 253 -6.37 1.92 -19.89
C ARG A 253 -7.77 1.56 -19.43
N ILE A 254 -7.92 1.29 -18.13
CA ILE A 254 -9.17 0.85 -17.49
C ILE A 254 -9.78 2.08 -16.81
N LYS A 255 -10.94 2.52 -17.29
CA LYS A 255 -11.64 3.67 -16.69
C LYS A 255 -12.18 3.33 -15.31
N THR A 256 -12.06 4.28 -14.38
CA THR A 256 -12.56 4.20 -13.02
C THR A 256 -13.51 5.36 -12.71
N GLU A 257 -14.13 5.35 -11.53
CA GLU A 257 -14.65 6.57 -10.94
C GLU A 257 -13.46 7.46 -10.52
N LYS A 258 -13.72 8.69 -10.02
CA LYS A 258 -12.70 9.72 -9.85
C LYS A 258 -11.65 9.41 -8.80
N GLY A 259 -10.42 9.69 -9.19
CA GLY A 259 -9.27 9.76 -8.32
C GLY A 259 -8.75 8.40 -7.81
N PRO A 260 -8.50 7.40 -8.69
CA PRO A 260 -7.80 6.18 -8.26
C PRO A 260 -6.45 6.57 -7.66
N TYR A 261 -6.16 6.06 -6.43
CA TYR A 261 -5.00 6.53 -5.68
C TYR A 261 -4.03 5.40 -5.35
N ASN A 262 -4.48 4.36 -4.68
CA ASN A 262 -3.74 3.14 -4.44
C ASN A 262 -4.36 1.99 -5.26
N VAL A 263 -3.54 1.06 -5.72
CA VAL A 263 -3.97 -0.16 -6.38
C VAL A 263 -3.12 -1.32 -5.89
N GLU A 264 -3.77 -2.42 -5.47
CA GLU A 264 -3.12 -3.66 -5.04
C GLU A 264 -3.73 -4.86 -5.76
N ILE A 265 -2.91 -5.89 -5.96
CA ILE A 265 -3.32 -7.16 -6.55
C ILE A 265 -3.29 -8.24 -5.46
N SER A 266 -4.33 -9.06 -5.39
CA SER A 266 -4.33 -10.19 -4.46
C SER A 266 -3.17 -11.16 -4.75
N PRO A 267 -2.55 -11.77 -3.72
CA PRO A 267 -1.41 -12.68 -3.90
C PRO A 267 -1.64 -13.84 -4.88
N ASP A 268 -2.89 -14.28 -5.04
CA ASP A 268 -3.29 -15.30 -6.04
C ASP A 268 -3.45 -14.74 -7.47
N GLY A 269 -3.37 -13.42 -7.65
CA GLY A 269 -3.53 -12.73 -8.92
C GLY A 269 -4.97 -12.63 -9.43
N LYS A 270 -5.97 -12.92 -8.58
CA LYS A 270 -7.37 -12.94 -9.01
C LYS A 270 -8.04 -11.57 -8.95
N TYR A 271 -7.80 -10.81 -7.91
CA TYR A 271 -8.47 -9.55 -7.66
C TYR A 271 -7.50 -8.36 -7.76
N MET A 272 -7.99 -7.28 -8.35
CA MET A 272 -7.41 -5.95 -8.25
C MET A 272 -8.32 -5.10 -7.37
N VAL A 273 -7.72 -4.42 -6.37
CA VAL A 273 -8.42 -3.52 -5.45
C VAL A 273 -7.83 -2.13 -5.58
N ALA A 274 -8.65 -1.12 -5.79
CA ALA A 274 -8.18 0.26 -5.85
C ALA A 274 -9.04 1.20 -5.01
N THR A 275 -8.38 2.12 -4.30
CA THR A 275 -9.04 3.24 -3.63
C THR A 275 -9.34 4.35 -4.63
N LEU A 276 -10.53 4.92 -4.55
CA LEU A 276 -11.02 6.03 -5.38
C LEU A 276 -11.17 7.27 -4.49
N LYS A 277 -10.07 7.96 -4.28
CA LYS A 277 -9.88 8.97 -3.24
C LYS A 277 -10.87 10.13 -3.34
N SER A 278 -11.22 10.56 -4.56
CA SER A 278 -12.08 11.72 -4.79
C SER A 278 -13.59 11.44 -4.60
N VAL A 279 -13.99 10.18 -4.46
CA VAL A 279 -15.40 9.77 -4.30
C VAL A 279 -15.66 8.92 -3.06
N ALA A 280 -14.66 8.78 -2.18
CA ALA A 280 -14.74 8.00 -0.93
C ALA A 280 -15.17 6.55 -1.16
N LYS A 281 -14.59 5.88 -2.16
CA LYS A 281 -14.94 4.50 -2.51
C LYS A 281 -13.72 3.61 -2.68
N THR A 282 -13.96 2.31 -2.61
CA THR A 282 -13.02 1.25 -2.98
C THR A 282 -13.66 0.35 -4.02
N ALA A 283 -12.96 0.09 -5.12
CA ALA A 283 -13.44 -0.73 -6.22
C ALA A 283 -12.63 -2.03 -6.34
N VAL A 284 -13.31 -3.13 -6.70
CA VAL A 284 -12.74 -4.47 -6.86
C VAL A 284 -13.04 -4.99 -8.26
N TRP A 285 -12.00 -5.42 -8.97
CA TRP A 285 -12.10 -6.06 -10.28
C TRP A 285 -11.64 -7.52 -10.21
N GLU A 286 -12.24 -8.38 -11.04
CA GLU A 286 -11.67 -9.69 -11.35
C GLU A 286 -10.70 -9.55 -12.54
N LEU A 287 -9.43 -9.88 -12.33
CA LEU A 287 -8.40 -9.65 -13.35
C LEU A 287 -8.54 -10.57 -14.56
N LYS A 288 -9.03 -11.81 -14.38
CA LYS A 288 -9.18 -12.77 -15.48
C LYS A 288 -10.21 -12.31 -16.52
N SER A 289 -11.33 -11.79 -16.09
CA SER A 289 -12.39 -11.24 -17.00
C SER A 289 -12.14 -9.78 -17.33
N GLY A 290 -11.44 -9.05 -16.46
CA GLY A 290 -11.27 -7.60 -16.52
C GLY A 290 -12.50 -6.81 -16.06
N ASP A 291 -13.49 -7.49 -15.45
CA ASP A 291 -14.75 -6.88 -15.03
C ASP A 291 -14.63 -6.21 -13.66
N LEU A 292 -15.25 -5.04 -13.52
CA LEU A 292 -15.53 -4.43 -12.24
C LEU A 292 -16.60 -5.26 -11.54
N ILE A 293 -16.23 -5.92 -10.42
CA ILE A 293 -17.16 -6.75 -9.65
C ILE A 293 -18.06 -5.87 -8.79
N LYS A 294 -17.45 -4.97 -8.02
CA LYS A 294 -18.16 -4.14 -7.05
C LYS A 294 -17.39 -2.89 -6.67
N THR A 295 -18.14 -1.87 -6.32
CA THR A 295 -17.64 -0.66 -5.65
C THR A 295 -18.27 -0.57 -4.26
N PHE A 296 -17.46 -0.26 -3.25
CA PHE A 296 -17.86 -0.10 -1.85
C PHE A 296 -17.76 1.37 -1.47
N ASP A 297 -18.75 1.90 -0.80
CA ASP A 297 -18.63 3.18 -0.09
C ASP A 297 -17.74 2.95 1.14
N ASN A 298 -16.69 3.74 1.31
CA ASN A 298 -15.83 3.67 2.48
C ASN A 298 -16.52 4.30 3.70
N SER A 299 -16.12 3.87 4.89
CA SER A 299 -16.73 4.29 6.14
C SER A 299 -16.43 5.73 6.53
N ASN A 300 -15.46 6.36 5.89
CA ASN A 300 -15.15 7.79 5.97
C ASN A 300 -14.66 8.30 4.62
N SER A 301 -14.40 9.60 4.50
CA SER A 301 -13.85 10.22 3.28
C SER A 301 -12.34 9.98 3.16
N VAL A 302 -11.83 10.09 1.94
CA VAL A 302 -10.40 10.05 1.60
C VAL A 302 -9.76 8.66 1.82
N PRO A 303 -10.24 7.58 1.14
CA PRO A 303 -9.55 6.29 1.17
C PRO A 303 -8.15 6.42 0.55
N HIS A 304 -7.15 5.80 1.21
CA HIS A 304 -5.75 5.98 0.88
C HIS A 304 -5.07 4.66 0.50
N GLY A 305 -4.70 3.84 1.47
CA GLY A 305 -3.92 2.63 1.29
C GLY A 305 -4.76 1.37 1.17
N VAL A 306 -4.21 0.36 0.52
CA VAL A 306 -4.76 -1.00 0.44
C VAL A 306 -3.69 -1.99 0.89
N ALA A 307 -4.07 -2.94 1.74
CA ALA A 307 -3.27 -4.13 2.02
C ALA A 307 -4.17 -5.37 1.88
N ILE A 308 -3.65 -6.43 1.25
CA ILE A 308 -4.41 -7.66 1.03
C ILE A 308 -3.79 -8.79 1.87
N SER A 309 -4.62 -9.62 2.49
CA SER A 309 -4.16 -10.76 3.27
C SER A 309 -3.39 -11.77 2.42
N SER A 310 -2.42 -12.48 3.02
CA SER A 310 -1.55 -13.42 2.31
C SER A 310 -2.29 -14.60 1.67
N ASP A 311 -3.52 -14.88 2.11
CA ASP A 311 -4.41 -15.89 1.54
C ASP A 311 -5.44 -15.33 0.54
N SER A 312 -5.29 -14.07 0.14
CA SER A 312 -6.15 -13.38 -0.84
C SER A 312 -7.63 -13.24 -0.45
N LYS A 313 -7.98 -13.42 0.83
CA LYS A 313 -9.38 -13.39 1.28
C LYS A 313 -9.88 -12.00 1.61
N TYR A 314 -9.05 -11.18 2.22
CA TYR A 314 -9.46 -9.88 2.76
C TYR A 314 -8.59 -8.76 2.23
N ALA A 315 -9.24 -7.64 1.89
CA ALA A 315 -8.58 -6.36 1.66
C ALA A 315 -8.86 -5.43 2.85
N PHE A 316 -7.81 -4.78 3.34
CA PHE A 316 -7.84 -3.79 4.41
C PHE A 316 -7.57 -2.42 3.79
N ILE A 317 -8.48 -1.47 4.02
CA ILE A 317 -8.45 -0.15 3.39
C ILE A 317 -8.25 0.90 4.48
N SER A 318 -7.15 1.63 4.43
CA SER A 318 -6.98 2.81 5.29
C SER A 318 -7.74 4.00 4.71
N VAL A 319 -8.48 4.70 5.57
CA VAL A 319 -9.30 5.86 5.21
C VAL A 319 -8.93 7.01 6.13
N GLU A 320 -8.45 8.11 5.55
CA GLU A 320 -7.86 9.21 6.31
C GLU A 320 -8.87 9.97 7.19
N GLY A 321 -10.08 10.23 6.69
CA GLY A 321 -10.99 11.23 7.22
C GLY A 321 -10.58 12.66 6.83
N VAL A 322 -11.32 13.65 7.29
CA VAL A 322 -11.07 15.07 7.04
C VAL A 322 -10.99 15.87 8.34
N GLY A 323 -9.96 16.70 8.49
CA GLY A 323 -9.80 17.58 9.64
C GLY A 323 -9.57 16.81 10.95
N GLY A 324 -10.51 16.89 11.91
CA GLY A 324 -10.41 16.23 13.21
C GLY A 324 -11.03 14.85 13.28
N GLU A 325 -11.54 14.31 12.18
CA GLU A 325 -12.15 12.99 12.13
C GLU A 325 -11.11 11.89 12.37
N PRO A 326 -11.48 10.77 13.05
CA PRO A 326 -10.60 9.63 13.19
C PRO A 326 -10.32 8.98 11.84
N GLY A 327 -9.13 8.41 11.68
CA GLY A 327 -8.86 7.46 10.62
C GLY A 327 -9.64 6.18 10.83
N ILE A 328 -9.95 5.48 9.75
CA ILE A 328 -10.69 4.22 9.77
C ILE A 328 -9.92 3.17 8.96
N VAL A 329 -10.05 1.91 9.35
CA VAL A 329 -9.68 0.78 8.51
C VAL A 329 -10.94 -0.03 8.22
N ASP A 330 -11.33 -0.08 6.94
CA ASP A 330 -12.40 -0.93 6.44
C ASP A 330 -11.86 -2.31 6.06
N VAL A 331 -12.63 -3.37 6.30
CA VAL A 331 -12.30 -4.75 5.92
C VAL A 331 -13.29 -5.24 4.88
N ILE A 332 -12.79 -5.62 3.71
CA ILE A 332 -13.59 -6.16 2.59
C ILE A 332 -13.24 -7.65 2.42
N ASP A 333 -14.26 -8.51 2.46
CA ASP A 333 -14.16 -9.91 2.03
C ASP A 333 -14.19 -9.96 0.50
N LEU A 334 -13.08 -10.39 -0.11
CA LEU A 334 -12.92 -10.40 -1.56
C LEU A 334 -13.68 -11.54 -2.25
N GLU A 335 -13.97 -12.63 -1.56
CA GLU A 335 -14.74 -13.73 -2.12
C GLU A 335 -16.25 -13.44 -2.09
N ASN A 336 -16.74 -12.99 -0.93
CA ASN A 336 -18.16 -12.72 -0.72
C ASN A 336 -18.58 -11.32 -1.17
N GLN A 337 -17.63 -10.43 -1.48
CA GLN A 337 -17.87 -9.06 -1.93
C GLN A 337 -18.72 -8.25 -0.94
N ILE A 338 -18.31 -8.28 0.35
CA ILE A 338 -18.98 -7.54 1.43
C ILE A 338 -17.96 -6.75 2.25
N LEU A 339 -18.39 -5.61 2.77
CA LEU A 339 -17.73 -4.92 3.86
C LEU A 339 -18.05 -5.70 5.15
N VAL A 340 -17.02 -6.28 5.77
CA VAL A 340 -17.19 -7.18 6.93
C VAL A 340 -17.27 -6.39 8.22
N ASP A 341 -16.31 -5.48 8.42
CA ASP A 341 -16.17 -4.70 9.66
C ASP A 341 -15.26 -3.49 9.42
N LYS A 342 -15.15 -2.63 10.42
CA LYS A 342 -14.28 -1.46 10.44
C LYS A 342 -13.79 -1.13 11.84
N VAL A 343 -12.66 -0.44 11.94
CA VAL A 343 -12.13 0.06 13.22
C VAL A 343 -11.66 1.51 13.08
N GLU A 344 -11.96 2.32 14.10
CA GLU A 344 -11.41 3.67 14.22
C GLU A 344 -10.00 3.61 14.81
N ILE A 345 -9.09 4.40 14.24
CA ILE A 345 -7.70 4.54 14.66
C ILE A 345 -7.29 6.01 14.78
N GLY A 346 -5.98 6.30 14.83
CA GLY A 346 -5.47 7.68 14.82
C GLY A 346 -5.85 8.43 13.53
N LYS A 347 -5.75 9.76 13.56
CA LYS A 347 -6.17 10.65 12.47
C LYS A 347 -5.27 10.52 11.26
N GLN A 348 -5.86 10.72 10.07
CA GLN A 348 -5.18 10.66 8.79
C GLN A 348 -4.50 9.29 8.57
N ALA A 349 -5.31 8.22 8.61
CA ALA A 349 -4.87 6.85 8.35
C ALA A 349 -4.41 6.70 6.90
N GLY A 350 -3.09 6.64 6.68
CA GLY A 350 -2.46 6.62 5.36
C GLY A 350 -1.83 5.27 5.01
N GLY A 351 -0.53 5.13 5.26
CA GLY A 351 0.21 3.91 4.97
C GLY A 351 -0.33 2.69 5.73
N ILE A 352 -0.44 1.56 5.03
CA ILE A 352 -0.92 0.30 5.59
C ILE A 352 -0.07 -0.86 5.08
N ALA A 353 0.25 -1.82 5.95
CA ALA A 353 1.03 -3.00 5.61
C ALA A 353 0.48 -4.24 6.31
N PHE A 354 0.18 -5.28 5.53
CA PHE A 354 -0.14 -6.59 6.07
C PHE A 354 1.11 -7.23 6.68
N TRP A 355 1.01 -7.72 7.90
CA TRP A 355 2.14 -8.36 8.58
C TRP A 355 2.07 -9.88 8.47
N LYS A 356 1.04 -10.51 9.02
CA LYS A 356 0.95 -11.96 9.09
C LYS A 356 -0.47 -12.46 9.25
N LYS A 357 -0.63 -13.75 8.98
CA LYS A 357 -1.80 -14.55 9.32
C LYS A 357 -1.37 -15.64 10.29
N ASP A 358 -2.01 -15.72 11.46
CA ASP A 358 -1.84 -16.81 12.43
C ASP A 358 -3.02 -17.79 12.33
N ILE A 359 -2.77 -19.08 12.66
CA ILE A 359 -3.75 -20.17 12.61
C ILE A 359 -4.06 -20.65 14.02
#